data_9b5fdce4f5fb3ac3132d30b23cf9cb89
#
_entry.id   9b5fdce4f5fb3ac3132d30b23cf9cb89
#
_cell.length_a   1.000
_cell.length_b   1.000
_cell.length_c   1.000
_cell.angle_alpha   90.00
_cell.angle_beta   90.00
_cell.angle_gamma   90.00
#
_symmetry.space_group_name_H-M   'P 1'
#
loop_
_entity.id
_entity.type
_entity.pdbx_description
1 polymer ?
#
loop_
_entity_poly.entity_id
_entity_poly.type
_entity_poly.pdbx_seq_one_letter_code
_entity_poly.pdbx_strand_id
1 'polypeptide(L)'
;MPPNDLEALESICQRISLNIPETCPWRWDKEFNLALAVIDRQDEIMVELPLSLEFTHKWDFTTIDDADAPVRDYFQSSFGIVPGQKVFTMDPVNGVVLYAAWWPWGDDERISLRLGLVSIDDNKLENADIKNLICRWLKLE
;
A
#
# COMPACT_ATOMS: atom_id res chain seq x y z
N MET A 1 -1.15 17.97 -13.66
CA MET A 1 -1.75 17.89 -12.33
C MET A 1 -0.90 18.63 -11.32
N PRO A 2 -1.49 19.55 -10.58
CA PRO A 2 -0.71 20.22 -9.54
C PRO A 2 -0.17 19.24 -8.51
N PRO A 3 1.08 19.42 -8.04
CA PRO A 3 1.64 18.52 -7.03
C PRO A 3 0.83 18.47 -5.74
N ASN A 4 0.09 19.56 -5.45
CA ASN A 4 -0.70 19.66 -4.22
C ASN A 4 -1.82 18.62 -4.14
N ASP A 5 -2.27 18.12 -5.29
CA ASP A 5 -3.38 17.16 -5.33
C ASP A 5 -3.00 15.81 -4.71
N LEU A 6 -1.71 15.54 -4.55
CA LEU A 6 -1.23 14.30 -3.97
C LEU A 6 -0.72 14.47 -2.54
N GLU A 7 -0.83 15.67 -1.96
CA GLU A 7 -0.38 15.88 -0.58
C GLU A 7 -1.11 15.01 0.44
N ALA A 8 -2.40 14.72 0.18
CA ALA A 8 -3.15 13.85 1.07
C ALA A 8 -2.53 12.46 1.12
N LEU A 9 -2.06 11.96 -0.02
CA LEU A 9 -1.42 10.64 -0.09
C LEU A 9 -0.06 10.65 0.62
N GLU A 10 0.70 11.71 0.43
CA GLU A 10 1.97 11.88 1.12
C GLU A 10 1.79 11.87 2.63
N SER A 11 0.81 12.62 3.13
CA SER A 11 0.52 12.69 4.56
C SER A 11 0.15 11.32 5.14
N ILE A 12 -0.64 10.54 4.40
CA ILE A 12 -1.01 9.19 4.82
C ILE A 12 0.24 8.31 4.91
N CYS A 13 1.10 8.35 3.89
CA CYS A 13 2.35 7.59 3.90
C CYS A 13 3.23 7.94 5.09
N GLN A 14 3.34 9.22 5.40
CA GLN A 14 4.16 9.68 6.51
C GLN A 14 3.58 9.22 7.85
N ARG A 15 2.26 9.28 8.03
CA ARG A 15 1.63 8.82 9.26
C ARG A 15 1.78 7.31 9.44
N ILE A 16 1.63 6.55 8.37
CA ILE A 16 1.86 5.11 8.43
C ILE A 16 3.31 4.82 8.83
N SER A 17 4.24 5.53 8.21
CA SER A 17 5.67 5.33 8.44
C SER A 17 6.07 5.59 9.90
N LEU A 18 5.41 6.55 10.55
CA LEU A 18 5.69 6.86 11.96
C LEU A 18 5.38 5.69 12.90
N ASN A 19 4.51 4.77 12.49
CA ASN A 19 4.12 3.64 13.30
C ASN A 19 4.89 2.36 12.94
N ILE A 20 5.83 2.45 12.01
CA ILE A 20 6.67 1.30 11.65
C ILE A 20 7.95 1.37 12.47
N PRO A 21 8.33 0.29 13.17
CA PRO A 21 9.58 0.29 13.94
C PRO A 21 10.80 0.58 13.06
N GLU A 22 11.78 1.29 13.60
CA GLU A 22 13.02 1.59 12.89
C GLU A 22 13.77 0.33 12.49
N THR A 23 13.55 -0.77 13.20
CA THR A 23 14.15 -2.07 12.88
C THR A 23 13.52 -2.73 11.67
N CYS A 24 12.44 -2.14 11.12
CA CYS A 24 11.73 -2.65 9.96
C CYS A 24 11.76 -1.58 8.85
N PRO A 25 12.93 -1.27 8.29
CA PRO A 25 13.03 -0.18 7.33
C PRO A 25 12.31 -0.49 6.02
N TRP A 26 11.80 0.56 5.39
CA TRP A 26 11.27 0.47 4.03
C TRP A 26 12.40 0.21 3.05
N ARG A 27 12.10 -0.56 2.01
CA ARG A 27 12.98 -0.70 0.85
C ARG A 27 12.14 -0.74 -0.40
N TRP A 28 12.74 -0.40 -1.54
CA TRP A 28 12.02 -0.42 -2.81
C TRP A 28 12.05 -1.82 -3.42
N ASP A 29 10.87 -2.32 -3.79
CA ASP A 29 10.70 -3.60 -4.49
C ASP A 29 10.44 -3.29 -5.96
N LYS A 30 11.45 -3.49 -6.80
CA LYS A 30 11.33 -3.15 -8.20
C LYS A 30 10.58 -4.20 -9.02
N GLU A 31 10.39 -5.39 -8.48
CA GLU A 31 9.59 -6.40 -9.16
C GLU A 31 8.12 -5.99 -9.20
N PHE A 32 7.60 -5.48 -8.08
CA PHE A 32 6.20 -5.08 -7.95
C PHE A 32 6.01 -3.56 -7.97
N ASN A 33 7.10 -2.79 -8.06
CA ASN A 33 7.06 -1.33 -8.16
C ASN A 33 6.35 -0.69 -6.96
N LEU A 34 6.79 -1.04 -5.76
CA LEU A 34 6.22 -0.58 -4.51
C LEU A 34 7.26 -0.55 -3.39
N ALA A 35 6.89 0.05 -2.26
CA ALA A 35 7.75 0.04 -1.07
C ALA A 35 7.37 -1.13 -0.18
N LEU A 36 8.36 -1.78 0.39
CA LEU A 36 8.19 -2.99 1.21
C LEU A 36 8.85 -2.82 2.56
N ALA A 37 8.12 -3.13 3.63
CA ALA A 37 8.67 -3.28 4.98
C ALA A 37 8.26 -4.64 5.52
N VAL A 38 9.19 -5.33 6.17
CA VAL A 38 8.90 -6.61 6.79
C VAL A 38 8.74 -6.38 8.29
N ILE A 39 7.58 -6.72 8.82
CA ILE A 39 7.18 -6.39 10.18
C ILE A 39 7.12 -7.67 11.01
N ASP A 40 7.63 -7.61 12.23
CA ASP A 40 7.50 -8.73 13.17
C ASP A 40 6.06 -8.83 13.67
N ARG A 41 5.59 -10.06 13.86
CA ARG A 41 4.22 -10.29 14.29
C ARG A 41 3.89 -9.64 15.63
N GLN A 42 4.88 -9.49 16.50
CA GLN A 42 4.67 -8.82 17.78
C GLN A 42 4.26 -7.36 17.62
N ASP A 43 4.57 -6.74 16.47
CA ASP A 43 4.23 -5.35 16.17
C ASP A 43 2.96 -5.23 15.33
N GLU A 44 2.27 -6.34 15.08
CA GLU A 44 1.12 -6.42 14.17
C GLU A 44 0.04 -5.39 14.50
N ILE A 45 -0.41 -5.36 15.74
CA ILE A 45 -1.50 -4.48 16.14
C ILE A 45 -1.09 -3.02 16.02
N MET A 46 0.14 -2.69 16.43
CA MET A 46 0.66 -1.33 16.38
C MET A 46 0.71 -0.79 14.96
N VAL A 47 0.99 -1.65 13.98
CA VAL A 47 1.09 -1.25 12.58
C VAL A 47 -0.26 -1.32 11.87
N GLU A 48 -1.05 -2.36 12.12
CA GLU A 48 -2.34 -2.54 11.43
C GLU A 48 -3.37 -1.49 11.84
N LEU A 49 -3.40 -1.08 13.10
CA LEU A 49 -4.39 -0.12 13.56
C LEU A 49 -4.32 1.21 12.79
N PRO A 50 -3.14 1.83 12.62
CA PRO A 50 -3.07 3.04 11.77
C PRO A 50 -3.55 2.81 10.34
N LEU A 51 -3.27 1.64 9.75
CA LEU A 51 -3.76 1.33 8.40
C LEU A 51 -5.29 1.36 8.37
N SER A 52 -5.93 0.76 9.36
CA SER A 52 -7.39 0.73 9.44
C SER A 52 -7.98 2.14 9.63
N LEU A 53 -7.23 3.04 10.26
CA LEU A 53 -7.68 4.42 10.48
C LEU A 53 -7.46 5.31 9.26
N GLU A 54 -6.38 5.09 8.50
CA GLU A 54 -6.05 5.94 7.35
C GLU A 54 -6.79 5.54 6.07
N PHE A 55 -7.06 4.25 5.89
CA PHE A 55 -7.70 3.75 4.68
C PHE A 55 -9.18 3.51 4.92
N THR A 56 -10.02 3.92 3.95
CA THR A 56 -11.47 3.78 4.07
C THR A 56 -11.97 2.37 3.80
N HIS A 57 -11.22 1.58 3.05
CA HIS A 57 -11.64 0.25 2.65
C HIS A 57 -10.60 -0.80 3.01
N LYS A 58 -11.09 -1.98 3.40
CA LYS A 58 -10.24 -3.13 3.64
C LYS A 58 -10.84 -4.31 2.86
N TRP A 59 -10.01 -4.96 2.06
CA TRP A 59 -10.43 -6.08 1.23
C TRP A 59 -9.64 -7.32 1.60
N ASP A 60 -10.25 -8.49 1.47
CA ASP A 60 -9.56 -9.76 1.65
C ASP A 60 -10.00 -10.73 0.56
N PHE A 61 -9.61 -11.99 0.68
CA PHE A 61 -9.94 -13.03 -0.31
C PHE A 61 -11.44 -13.13 -0.55
N THR A 62 -12.26 -12.91 0.48
CA THR A 62 -13.72 -13.07 0.37
C THR A 62 -14.42 -11.80 -0.10
N THR A 63 -13.81 -10.65 0.00
CA THR A 63 -14.45 -9.35 -0.28
C THR A 63 -13.89 -8.60 -1.48
N ILE A 64 -12.72 -9.02 -2.01
CA ILE A 64 -12.06 -8.27 -3.09
C ILE A 64 -12.94 -8.15 -4.34
N ASP A 65 -13.82 -9.10 -4.58
CA ASP A 65 -14.72 -9.05 -5.73
C ASP A 65 -15.72 -7.89 -5.64
N ASP A 66 -15.93 -7.35 -4.45
CA ASP A 66 -16.83 -6.20 -4.25
C ASP A 66 -16.15 -4.86 -4.48
N ALA A 67 -14.85 -4.85 -4.68
CA ALA A 67 -14.11 -3.61 -4.96
C ALA A 67 -14.43 -3.10 -6.37
N ASP A 68 -14.23 -1.81 -6.60
CA ASP A 68 -14.38 -1.22 -7.93
C ASP A 68 -13.48 -1.93 -8.93
N ALA A 69 -13.95 -2.07 -10.16
CA ALA A 69 -13.28 -2.88 -11.18
C ALA A 69 -11.79 -2.53 -11.36
N PRO A 70 -11.38 -1.26 -11.49
CA PRO A 70 -9.95 -0.96 -11.68
C PRO A 70 -9.09 -1.44 -10.51
N VAL A 71 -9.58 -1.29 -9.28
CA VAL A 71 -8.85 -1.74 -8.08
C VAL A 71 -8.83 -3.27 -8.02
N ARG A 72 -9.99 -3.89 -8.18
CA ARG A 72 -10.11 -5.34 -8.16
C ARG A 72 -9.21 -5.99 -9.21
N ASP A 73 -9.26 -5.48 -10.44
CA ASP A 73 -8.50 -6.06 -11.55
C ASP A 73 -6.99 -5.91 -11.32
N TYR A 74 -6.58 -4.77 -10.77
CA TYR A 74 -5.17 -4.55 -10.46
C TYR A 74 -4.65 -5.62 -9.48
N PHE A 75 -5.37 -5.84 -8.37
CA PHE A 75 -4.89 -6.79 -7.36
C PHE A 75 -4.98 -8.23 -7.83
N GLN A 76 -6.02 -8.59 -8.58
CA GLN A 76 -6.17 -9.95 -9.07
C GLN A 76 -5.12 -10.28 -10.13
N SER A 77 -4.72 -9.32 -10.95
CA SER A 77 -3.72 -9.55 -12.01
C SER A 77 -2.29 -9.41 -11.51
N SER A 78 -2.05 -8.53 -10.53
CA SER A 78 -0.68 -8.25 -10.06
C SER A 78 -0.21 -9.20 -8.98
N PHE A 79 -1.09 -9.58 -8.06
CA PHE A 79 -0.70 -10.36 -6.88
C PHE A 79 -1.51 -11.64 -6.72
N GLY A 80 -2.83 -11.57 -6.96
CA GLY A 80 -3.74 -12.62 -6.54
C GLY A 80 -3.85 -12.64 -5.02
N ILE A 81 -5.04 -12.35 -4.48
CA ILE A 81 -5.24 -12.34 -3.02
C ILE A 81 -5.67 -13.72 -2.57
N VAL A 82 -4.96 -14.28 -1.60
CA VAL A 82 -5.27 -15.59 -1.01
C VAL A 82 -5.70 -15.42 0.45
N PRO A 83 -6.30 -16.45 1.05
CA PRO A 83 -6.72 -16.36 2.45
C PRO A 83 -5.58 -15.93 3.37
N GLY A 84 -5.88 -15.04 4.33
CA GLY A 84 -4.89 -14.48 5.24
C GLY A 84 -4.30 -13.15 4.80
N GLN A 85 -4.43 -12.82 3.52
CA GLN A 85 -3.95 -11.55 2.98
C GLN A 85 -5.05 -10.50 3.01
N LYS A 86 -4.63 -9.23 3.16
CA LYS A 86 -5.55 -8.09 3.17
C LYS A 86 -4.97 -6.98 2.31
N VAL A 87 -5.86 -6.14 1.78
CA VAL A 87 -5.46 -4.93 1.05
C VAL A 87 -6.28 -3.77 1.60
N PHE A 88 -5.60 -2.69 1.94
CA PHE A 88 -6.23 -1.46 2.39
C PHE A 88 -6.19 -0.47 1.23
N THR A 89 -7.32 0.13 0.92
CA THR A 89 -7.42 1.13 -0.14
C THR A 89 -8.21 2.34 0.35
N MET A 90 -8.19 3.39 -0.46
CA MET A 90 -8.94 4.61 -0.20
C MET A 90 -9.60 5.06 -1.49
N ASP A 91 -10.50 6.03 -1.39
CA ASP A 91 -11.11 6.61 -2.58
C ASP A 91 -10.03 7.30 -3.42
N PRO A 92 -10.15 7.26 -4.75
CA PRO A 92 -9.13 7.84 -5.61
C PRO A 92 -8.94 9.34 -5.37
N VAL A 93 -7.68 9.78 -5.45
CA VAL A 93 -7.31 11.19 -5.46
C VAL A 93 -6.74 11.47 -6.84
N ASN A 94 -7.49 12.22 -7.66
CA ASN A 94 -7.13 12.51 -9.05
C ASN A 94 -6.81 11.26 -9.86
N GLY A 95 -7.63 10.22 -9.69
CA GLY A 95 -7.46 8.97 -10.43
C GLY A 95 -6.34 8.09 -9.91
N VAL A 96 -5.78 8.41 -8.75
CA VAL A 96 -4.69 7.64 -8.14
C VAL A 96 -5.18 7.06 -6.81
N VAL A 97 -4.95 5.78 -6.62
CA VAL A 97 -5.28 5.08 -5.37
C VAL A 97 -3.99 4.65 -4.68
N LEU A 98 -3.81 5.12 -3.45
CA LEU A 98 -2.75 4.61 -2.57
C LEU A 98 -3.29 3.33 -1.91
N TYR A 99 -2.48 2.30 -1.84
CA TYR A 99 -2.90 1.06 -1.20
C TYR A 99 -1.80 0.53 -0.28
N ALA A 100 -2.23 -0.28 0.69
CA ALA A 100 -1.34 -1.03 1.56
C ALA A 100 -1.73 -2.50 1.46
N ALA A 101 -0.76 -3.36 1.15
CA ALA A 101 -0.98 -4.79 1.05
C ALA A 101 -0.35 -5.47 2.27
N TRP A 102 -1.11 -6.34 2.92
CA TRP A 102 -0.75 -7.00 4.18
C TRP A 102 -0.61 -8.50 3.93
N TRP A 103 0.62 -8.99 3.89
CA TRP A 103 0.92 -10.38 3.54
C TRP A 103 1.62 -11.09 4.69
N PRO A 104 0.90 -11.82 5.55
CA PRO A 104 1.54 -12.66 6.55
C PRO A 104 2.39 -13.75 5.89
N TRP A 105 3.57 -13.99 6.46
CA TRP A 105 4.42 -15.09 6.01
C TRP A 105 3.91 -16.40 6.61
N GLY A 106 4.27 -17.53 5.98
CA GLY A 106 3.85 -18.84 6.48
C GLY A 106 4.51 -19.26 7.78
N ASP A 107 5.44 -18.46 8.31
CA ASP A 107 6.15 -18.78 9.55
C ASP A 107 5.45 -18.26 10.82
N ASP A 108 4.33 -17.54 10.67
CA ASP A 108 3.60 -16.89 11.77
C ASP A 108 4.42 -15.87 12.56
N GLU A 109 5.56 -15.44 12.03
CA GLU A 109 6.46 -14.51 12.72
C GLU A 109 6.60 -13.17 12.01
N ARG A 110 6.36 -13.14 10.69
CA ARG A 110 6.61 -11.95 9.88
C ARG A 110 5.44 -11.64 8.95
N ILE A 111 5.33 -10.35 8.64
CA ILE A 111 4.29 -9.83 7.74
C ILE A 111 4.97 -8.86 6.79
N SER A 112 4.75 -9.03 5.49
CA SER A 112 5.19 -8.05 4.51
C SER A 112 4.12 -6.97 4.38
N LEU A 113 4.50 -5.72 4.64
CA LEU A 113 3.64 -4.56 4.39
C LEU A 113 4.15 -3.86 3.15
N ARG A 114 3.28 -3.66 2.17
CA ARG A 114 3.64 -3.05 0.89
C ARG A 114 2.77 -1.83 0.66
N LEU A 115 3.42 -0.70 0.32
CA LEU A 115 2.73 0.53 -0.06
C LEU A 115 2.98 0.80 -1.53
N GLY A 116 1.91 1.02 -2.27
CA GLY A 116 2.01 1.29 -3.69
C GLY A 116 0.93 2.24 -4.17
N LEU A 117 1.03 2.61 -5.43
CA LEU A 117 0.07 3.47 -6.11
C LEU A 117 -0.46 2.76 -7.34
N VAL A 118 -1.74 2.95 -7.63
CA VAL A 118 -2.35 2.49 -8.87
C VAL A 118 -3.14 3.62 -9.50
N SER A 119 -2.98 3.82 -10.81
CA SER A 119 -3.77 4.78 -11.57
C SER A 119 -4.99 4.07 -12.12
N ILE A 120 -6.17 4.65 -11.91
CA ILE A 120 -7.42 4.02 -12.32
C ILE A 120 -8.13 4.77 -13.45
N ASP A 121 -7.51 5.82 -13.98
CA ASP A 121 -8.06 6.57 -15.10
C ASP A 121 -7.02 6.71 -16.22
N ASP A 122 -7.32 7.55 -17.22
CA ASP A 122 -6.47 7.70 -18.40
C ASP A 122 -5.18 8.45 -18.11
N ASN A 123 -5.07 9.14 -16.97
CA ASN A 123 -3.84 9.83 -16.56
C ASN A 123 -2.93 8.89 -15.81
N LYS A 124 -2.43 7.89 -16.50
CA LYS A 124 -1.62 6.85 -15.85
C LYS A 124 -0.26 7.38 -15.42
N LEU A 125 0.09 7.08 -14.18
CA LEU A 125 1.45 7.29 -13.72
C LEU A 125 2.35 6.20 -14.30
N GLU A 126 3.53 6.62 -14.78
CA GLU A 126 4.53 5.66 -15.20
C GLU A 126 5.20 5.04 -13.98
N ASN A 127 5.83 3.88 -14.16
CA ASN A 127 6.51 3.20 -13.06
C ASN A 127 7.57 4.09 -12.41
N ALA A 128 8.27 4.89 -13.20
CA ALA A 128 9.28 5.82 -12.67
C ALA A 128 8.64 6.89 -11.80
N ASP A 129 7.46 7.38 -12.18
CA ASP A 129 6.75 8.39 -11.40
C ASP A 129 6.29 7.83 -10.04
N ILE A 130 5.77 6.61 -10.05
CA ILE A 130 5.33 5.93 -8.83
C ILE A 130 6.52 5.76 -7.88
N LYS A 131 7.64 5.29 -8.40
CA LYS A 131 8.84 5.11 -7.60
C LYS A 131 9.32 6.43 -6.99
N ASN A 132 9.38 7.48 -7.81
CA ASN A 132 9.83 8.79 -7.34
C ASN A 132 8.93 9.36 -6.25
N LEU A 133 7.61 9.22 -6.41
CA LEU A 133 6.66 9.72 -5.41
C LEU A 133 6.78 8.96 -4.09
N ILE A 134 6.71 7.65 -4.14
CA ILE A 134 6.72 6.84 -2.92
C ILE A 134 8.07 6.96 -2.21
N CYS A 135 9.18 6.87 -2.95
CA CYS A 135 10.51 6.99 -2.35
C CYS A 135 10.69 8.34 -1.67
N ARG A 136 10.18 9.41 -2.29
CA ARG A 136 10.25 10.74 -1.69
C ARG A 136 9.40 10.81 -0.42
N TRP A 137 8.17 10.29 -0.46
CA TRP A 137 7.25 10.34 0.67
C TRP A 137 7.75 9.53 1.87
N LEU A 138 8.42 8.40 1.61
CA LEU A 138 8.95 7.53 2.66
C LEU A 138 10.44 7.79 2.93
N LYS A 139 11.03 8.73 2.22
CA LYS A 139 12.44 9.11 2.36
C LYS A 139 13.38 7.95 2.08
N LEU A 140 13.06 7.18 1.04
CA LEU A 140 13.93 6.12 0.55
C LEU A 140 14.97 6.69 -0.43
N GLU A 141 16.17 6.16 -0.37
CA GLU A 141 17.26 6.56 -1.26
C GLU A 141 17.24 5.78 -2.55
#